data_d4021b4bddfa3fe9186158e7f0fbb0ea
#
_entry.id   d4021b4bddfa3fe9186158e7f0fbb0ea
#
_cell.length_a   1.000
_cell.length_b   1.000
_cell.length_c   1.000
_cell.angle_alpha   90.00
_cell.angle_beta   90.00
_cell.angle_gamma   90.00
#
_symmetry.space_group_name_H-M   'P 1'
#
loop_
_entity.id
_entity.type
_entity.pdbx_description
1 polymer ?
#
loop_
_entity_poly.entity_id
_entity_poly.type
_entity_poly.pdbx_seq_one_letter_code
_entity_poly.pdbx_strand_id
1 'polypeptide(L)'
;PLSSLTIADLKLIRTQDIERYLEFVSLYYTASDRERSNHDKSRKRKLSAIRSFFKYYFKLEALDADVAALVEMPKINDNAIVRLEPNEIATLLDQAENGENLSARQKAYHMATRTRDVAILTLFLGTGIRISELVGIDCSDVDFSNNAFSVVRKGGNQEILALSDEVAEALASYAEERALRTPLEGHEKAFFLSMQNRRMTARAVENLVKKYARAAVPLKKITPHKLRSTYGTLLYQESNDIYLVADVLGHKDVNTTRKHY
;
A
#
# COMPACT_ATOMS: atom_id res chain seq x y z
N PRO A 1 2.14 -33.64 -11.51
CA PRO A 1 2.06 -33.02 -10.17
C PRO A 1 3.40 -32.41 -9.84
N LEU A 2 3.42 -31.21 -9.23
CA LEU A 2 4.68 -30.51 -8.81
C LEU A 2 5.53 -31.35 -7.84
N SER A 3 4.92 -32.31 -7.17
CA SER A 3 5.59 -33.24 -6.24
C SER A 3 6.54 -34.25 -6.91
N SER A 4 6.56 -34.34 -8.25
CA SER A 4 7.44 -35.23 -9.01
C SER A 4 8.64 -34.55 -9.64
N LEU A 5 8.78 -33.20 -9.49
CA LEU A 5 9.94 -32.48 -10.03
C LEU A 5 11.20 -32.75 -9.22
N THR A 6 12.29 -33.04 -9.93
CA THR A 6 13.60 -33.35 -9.37
C THR A 6 14.63 -32.32 -9.78
N ILE A 7 15.81 -32.34 -9.17
CA ILE A 7 16.96 -31.50 -9.60
C ILE A 7 17.38 -31.87 -11.04
N ALA A 8 17.23 -33.13 -11.45
CA ALA A 8 17.54 -33.55 -12.81
C ALA A 8 16.63 -32.84 -13.84
N ASP A 9 15.34 -32.65 -13.50
CA ASP A 9 14.42 -31.91 -14.37
C ASP A 9 14.80 -30.43 -14.47
N LEU A 10 15.28 -29.81 -13.36
CA LEU A 10 15.76 -28.43 -13.36
C LEU A 10 17.00 -28.25 -14.24
N LYS A 11 17.88 -29.23 -14.32
CA LYS A 11 19.07 -29.22 -15.21
C LYS A 11 18.74 -29.22 -16.69
N LEU A 12 17.52 -29.66 -17.06
CA LEU A 12 17.06 -29.66 -18.45
C LEU A 12 16.54 -28.29 -18.90
N ILE A 13 16.20 -27.41 -17.97
CA ILE A 13 15.67 -26.09 -18.29
C ILE A 13 16.79 -25.20 -18.86
N ARG A 14 16.50 -24.61 -20.02
CA ARG A 14 17.40 -23.69 -20.73
C ARG A 14 16.88 -22.25 -20.64
N THR A 15 17.73 -21.28 -20.92
CA THR A 15 17.37 -19.86 -21.03
C THR A 15 16.15 -19.64 -21.91
N GLN A 16 16.09 -20.30 -23.08
CA GLN A 16 14.96 -20.21 -24.02
C GLN A 16 13.63 -20.68 -23.45
N ASP A 17 13.62 -21.67 -22.54
CA ASP A 17 12.37 -22.15 -21.92
C ASP A 17 11.80 -21.08 -20.98
N ILE A 18 12.67 -20.34 -20.29
CA ILE A 18 12.26 -19.22 -19.44
C ILE A 18 11.74 -18.06 -20.30
N GLU A 19 12.37 -17.76 -21.42
CA GLU A 19 11.92 -16.74 -22.38
C GLU A 19 10.55 -17.10 -22.95
N ARG A 20 10.34 -18.33 -23.40
CA ARG A 20 9.04 -18.83 -23.88
C ARG A 20 7.97 -18.75 -22.79
N TYR A 21 8.31 -19.08 -21.54
CA TYR A 21 7.38 -18.91 -20.42
C TYR A 21 6.99 -17.43 -20.24
N LEU A 22 7.94 -16.49 -20.32
CA LEU A 22 7.66 -15.05 -20.20
C LEU A 22 6.82 -14.53 -21.37
N GLU A 23 6.99 -15.09 -22.56
CA GLU A 23 6.16 -14.80 -23.73
C GLU A 23 4.74 -15.36 -23.53
N PHE A 24 4.61 -16.64 -23.14
CA PHE A 24 3.33 -17.27 -22.84
C PHE A 24 2.53 -16.47 -21.80
N VAL A 25 3.15 -16.08 -20.68
CA VAL A 25 2.43 -15.32 -19.64
C VAL A 25 2.17 -13.87 -20.04
N SER A 26 2.71 -13.35 -21.12
CA SER A 26 2.37 -12.02 -21.63
C SER A 26 0.92 -11.95 -22.05
N LEU A 27 0.42 -13.00 -22.67
CA LEU A 27 -1.00 -13.17 -23.02
C LEU A 27 -1.33 -14.67 -22.97
N TYR A 28 -2.27 -15.06 -22.16
CA TYR A 28 -2.74 -16.45 -22.06
C TYR A 28 -4.21 -16.54 -21.68
N TYR A 29 -4.83 -17.68 -22.00
CA TYR A 29 -6.20 -17.97 -21.60
C TYR A 29 -6.21 -18.92 -20.41
N THR A 30 -7.09 -18.66 -19.45
CA THR A 30 -7.30 -19.56 -18.31
C THR A 30 -8.15 -20.75 -18.73
N ALA A 31 -8.19 -21.81 -17.91
CA ALA A 31 -9.07 -22.97 -18.16
C ALA A 31 -10.56 -22.59 -18.26
N SER A 32 -10.98 -21.43 -17.77
CA SER A 32 -12.33 -20.86 -17.92
C SER A 32 -12.46 -19.90 -19.11
N ASP A 33 -11.58 -20.01 -20.10
CA ASP A 33 -11.52 -19.21 -21.32
C ASP A 33 -11.48 -17.69 -21.10
N ARG A 34 -10.87 -17.26 -19.97
CA ARG A 34 -10.66 -15.85 -19.68
C ARG A 34 -9.27 -15.42 -20.11
N GLU A 35 -9.21 -14.41 -20.96
CA GLU A 35 -7.96 -13.78 -21.33
C GLU A 35 -7.27 -13.17 -20.10
N ARG A 36 -5.99 -13.42 -19.97
CA ARG A 36 -5.11 -12.85 -18.97
C ARG A 36 -3.85 -12.32 -19.63
N SER A 37 -3.48 -11.09 -19.29
CA SER A 37 -2.25 -10.46 -19.74
C SER A 37 -1.38 -10.04 -18.57
N ASN A 38 -0.07 -10.13 -18.74
CA ASN A 38 0.90 -9.61 -17.79
C ASN A 38 1.73 -8.53 -18.47
N HIS A 39 1.55 -7.29 -18.02
CA HIS A 39 2.41 -6.19 -18.43
C HIS A 39 3.84 -6.36 -17.92
N ASP A 40 4.78 -5.59 -18.44
CA ASP A 40 6.22 -5.72 -18.17
C ASP A 40 6.58 -5.73 -16.67
N LYS A 41 5.89 -4.96 -15.84
CA LYS A 41 6.08 -5.00 -14.37
C LYS A 41 5.79 -6.38 -13.78
N SER A 42 4.73 -7.05 -14.24
CA SER A 42 4.38 -8.41 -13.79
C SER A 42 5.35 -9.45 -14.33
N ARG A 43 5.77 -9.33 -15.59
CA ARG A 43 6.78 -10.18 -16.21
C ARG A 43 8.12 -10.06 -15.49
N LYS A 44 8.57 -8.83 -15.21
CA LYS A 44 9.77 -8.57 -14.41
C LYS A 44 9.73 -9.22 -13.05
N ARG A 45 8.60 -9.12 -12.34
CA ARG A 45 8.41 -9.78 -11.02
C ARG A 45 8.53 -11.29 -11.12
N LYS A 46 7.91 -11.91 -12.15
CA LYS A 46 8.00 -13.35 -12.39
C LYS A 46 9.44 -13.77 -12.68
N LEU A 47 10.13 -13.06 -13.57
CA LEU A 47 11.53 -13.34 -13.88
C LEU A 47 12.43 -13.16 -12.64
N SER A 48 12.19 -12.15 -11.80
CA SER A 48 12.94 -11.98 -10.55
C SER A 48 12.79 -13.17 -9.61
N ALA A 49 11.57 -13.75 -9.50
CA ALA A 49 11.33 -14.95 -8.70
C ALA A 49 12.07 -16.17 -9.29
N ILE A 50 12.01 -16.38 -10.62
CA ILE A 50 12.73 -17.44 -11.32
C ILE A 50 14.23 -17.29 -11.12
N ARG A 51 14.79 -16.08 -11.30
CA ARG A 51 16.21 -15.82 -11.06
C ARG A 51 16.63 -16.13 -9.63
N SER A 52 15.82 -15.75 -8.64
CA SER A 52 16.11 -16.05 -7.22
C SER A 52 16.12 -17.54 -6.96
N PHE A 53 15.20 -18.29 -7.58
CA PHE A 53 15.11 -19.74 -7.48
C PHE A 53 16.32 -20.43 -8.11
N PHE A 54 16.67 -20.12 -9.36
CA PHE A 54 17.83 -20.73 -10.04
C PHE A 54 19.14 -20.36 -9.34
N LYS A 55 19.31 -19.11 -8.94
CA LYS A 55 20.46 -18.64 -8.17
C LYS A 55 20.64 -19.38 -6.86
N TYR A 56 19.54 -19.74 -6.16
CA TYR A 56 19.60 -20.51 -4.92
C TYR A 56 20.17 -21.91 -5.17
N TYR A 57 19.64 -22.65 -6.16
CA TYR A 57 20.15 -24.00 -6.49
C TYR A 57 21.54 -23.98 -7.09
N PHE A 58 21.90 -22.96 -7.87
CA PHE A 58 23.25 -22.77 -8.35
C PHE A 58 24.26 -22.56 -7.19
N LYS A 59 23.89 -21.76 -6.19
CA LYS A 59 24.72 -21.59 -4.98
C LYS A 59 24.88 -22.86 -4.13
N LEU A 60 23.92 -23.78 -4.20
CA LEU A 60 24.01 -25.09 -3.57
C LEU A 60 24.77 -26.12 -4.42
N GLU A 61 25.38 -25.69 -5.52
CA GLU A 61 26.09 -26.56 -6.48
C GLU A 61 25.22 -27.70 -7.05
N ALA A 62 23.88 -27.56 -6.94
CA ALA A 62 22.90 -28.48 -7.48
C ALA A 62 22.67 -28.28 -8.99
N LEU A 63 22.98 -27.10 -9.52
CA LEU A 63 22.94 -26.74 -10.92
C LEU A 63 24.33 -26.33 -11.42
N ASP A 64 24.64 -26.71 -12.65
CA ASP A 64 25.93 -26.43 -13.26
C ASP A 64 26.04 -24.96 -13.79
N ALA A 65 24.88 -24.31 -14.01
CA ALA A 65 24.78 -22.91 -14.45
C ALA A 65 23.51 -22.23 -13.97
N ASP A 66 23.57 -20.90 -13.78
CA ASP A 66 22.39 -20.05 -13.52
C ASP A 66 21.81 -19.55 -14.86
N VAL A 67 21.06 -20.44 -15.55
CA VAL A 67 20.45 -20.14 -16.86
C VAL A 67 19.44 -18.98 -16.81
N ALA A 68 18.85 -18.72 -15.65
CA ALA A 68 17.90 -17.64 -15.48
C ALA A 68 18.58 -16.26 -15.41
N ALA A 69 19.84 -16.19 -15.03
CA ALA A 69 20.61 -14.95 -15.03
C ALA A 69 20.83 -14.39 -16.44
N LEU A 70 20.85 -15.25 -17.46
CA LEU A 70 21.06 -14.88 -18.86
C LEU A 70 19.83 -14.27 -19.53
N VAL A 71 18.62 -14.48 -18.99
CA VAL A 71 17.38 -13.92 -19.56
C VAL A 71 17.35 -12.41 -19.31
N GLU A 72 17.13 -11.60 -20.33
CA GLU A 72 17.05 -10.15 -20.18
C GLU A 72 15.83 -9.71 -19.37
N MET A 73 16.04 -8.74 -18.48
CA MET A 73 14.93 -8.13 -17.72
C MET A 73 14.07 -7.26 -18.63
N PRO A 74 12.72 -7.43 -18.60
CA PRO A 74 11.82 -6.53 -19.31
C PRO A 74 12.09 -5.06 -18.96
N LYS A 75 12.22 -4.21 -19.97
CA LYS A 75 12.35 -2.77 -19.80
C LYS A 75 11.01 -2.23 -19.28
N ILE A 76 11.06 -1.46 -18.21
CA ILE A 76 9.88 -0.80 -17.64
C ILE A 76 10.00 0.68 -17.95
N ASN A 77 9.02 1.22 -18.63
CA ASN A 77 8.89 2.66 -18.73
C ASN A 77 8.45 3.22 -17.37
N ASP A 78 9.20 4.17 -16.85
CA ASP A 78 8.82 4.87 -15.63
C ASP A 78 7.61 5.75 -15.93
N ASN A 79 6.46 5.34 -15.39
CA ASN A 79 5.26 6.17 -15.43
C ASN A 79 5.43 7.36 -14.49
N ALA A 80 4.92 8.51 -14.88
CA ALA A 80 4.85 9.68 -14.00
C ALA A 80 4.28 9.31 -12.62
N ILE A 81 4.88 9.85 -11.59
CA ILE A 81 4.45 9.61 -10.21
C ILE A 81 3.12 10.33 -10.01
N VAL A 82 2.06 9.57 -9.83
CA VAL A 82 0.73 10.12 -9.52
C VAL A 82 0.72 10.50 -8.03
N ARG A 83 0.55 11.79 -7.77
CA ARG A 83 0.41 12.39 -6.44
C ARG A 83 -0.74 13.40 -6.44
N LEU A 84 -1.17 13.82 -5.27
CA LEU A 84 -2.10 14.93 -5.12
C LEU A 84 -1.33 16.24 -4.96
N GLU A 85 -1.84 17.27 -5.59
CA GLU A 85 -1.41 18.66 -5.35
C GLU A 85 -2.17 19.24 -4.14
N PRO A 86 -1.69 20.31 -3.50
CA PRO A 86 -2.31 20.87 -2.28
C PRO A 86 -3.81 21.17 -2.41
N ASN A 87 -4.26 21.72 -3.54
CA ASN A 87 -5.68 21.97 -3.81
C ASN A 87 -6.50 20.69 -3.96
N GLU A 88 -5.89 19.62 -4.49
CA GLU A 88 -6.55 18.31 -4.61
C GLU A 88 -6.64 17.59 -3.25
N ILE A 89 -5.67 17.82 -2.35
CA ILE A 89 -5.73 17.34 -0.96
C ILE A 89 -6.90 18.00 -0.25
N ALA A 90 -7.01 19.34 -0.34
CA ALA A 90 -8.11 20.08 0.24
C ALA A 90 -9.46 19.58 -0.27
N THR A 91 -9.59 19.40 -1.59
CA THR A 91 -10.82 18.85 -2.21
C THR A 91 -11.11 17.42 -1.73
N LEU A 92 -10.09 16.57 -1.53
CA LEU A 92 -10.27 15.20 -1.05
C LEU A 92 -10.80 15.18 0.40
N LEU A 93 -10.25 16.01 1.28
CA LEU A 93 -10.68 16.12 2.67
C LEU A 93 -12.08 16.76 2.76
N ASP A 94 -12.36 17.79 1.97
CA ASP A 94 -13.69 18.40 1.88
C ASP A 94 -14.75 17.37 1.43
N GLN A 95 -14.44 16.54 0.43
CA GLN A 95 -15.34 15.45 0.03
C GLN A 95 -15.54 14.39 1.14
N ALA A 96 -14.53 14.16 1.96
CA ALA A 96 -14.65 13.25 3.11
C ALA A 96 -15.50 13.87 4.23
N GLU A 97 -15.49 15.17 4.37
CA GLU A 97 -16.27 15.90 5.38
C GLU A 97 -17.71 16.13 4.93
N ASN A 98 -17.93 16.68 3.75
CA ASN A 98 -19.23 17.14 3.28
C ASN A 98 -19.97 16.10 2.42
N GLY A 99 -19.24 15.25 1.67
CA GLY A 99 -19.83 14.18 0.87
C GLY A 99 -20.66 14.67 -0.33
N GLU A 100 -20.45 15.91 -0.79
CA GLU A 100 -21.32 16.56 -1.78
C GLU A 100 -21.43 15.78 -3.11
N ASN A 101 -20.30 15.29 -3.64
CA ASN A 101 -20.21 14.56 -4.90
C ASN A 101 -20.34 13.03 -4.75
N LEU A 102 -20.79 12.55 -3.61
CA LEU A 102 -21.06 11.13 -3.39
C LEU A 102 -22.39 10.73 -4.03
N SER A 103 -22.47 9.48 -4.51
CA SER A 103 -23.73 8.90 -4.98
C SER A 103 -24.74 8.78 -3.83
N ALA A 104 -26.06 8.74 -4.15
CA ALA A 104 -27.13 8.59 -3.14
C ALA A 104 -26.88 7.42 -2.17
N ARG A 105 -26.43 6.27 -2.69
CA ARG A 105 -26.07 5.11 -1.88
C ARG A 105 -24.89 5.37 -0.94
N GLN A 106 -23.89 6.11 -1.41
CA GLN A 106 -22.73 6.46 -0.59
C GLN A 106 -23.08 7.50 0.48
N LYS A 107 -23.93 8.46 0.16
CA LYS A 107 -24.45 9.47 1.12
C LYS A 107 -25.19 8.82 2.28
N ALA A 108 -25.97 7.77 2.04
CA ALA A 108 -26.69 7.05 3.09
C ALA A 108 -25.77 6.50 4.21
N TYR A 109 -24.53 6.14 3.86
CA TYR A 109 -23.54 5.64 4.83
C TYR A 109 -22.55 6.71 5.29
N HIS A 110 -22.47 7.83 4.56
CA HIS A 110 -21.48 8.88 4.80
C HIS A 110 -21.59 9.46 6.21
N MET A 111 -22.79 9.84 6.65
CA MET A 111 -23.01 10.42 7.98
C MET A 111 -22.52 9.51 9.12
N ALA A 112 -22.65 8.19 8.97
CA ALA A 112 -22.23 7.21 9.98
C ALA A 112 -20.75 6.85 9.91
N THR A 113 -20.02 7.32 8.89
CA THR A 113 -18.60 6.97 8.68
C THR A 113 -17.70 8.18 8.51
N ARG A 114 -18.28 9.39 8.44
CA ARG A 114 -17.59 10.63 8.12
C ARG A 114 -16.39 10.87 9.01
N THR A 115 -16.59 10.94 10.32
CA THR A 115 -15.55 11.25 11.30
C THR A 115 -14.39 10.27 11.23
N ARG A 116 -14.68 8.97 11.12
CA ARG A 116 -13.68 7.93 10.89
C ARG A 116 -12.94 8.11 9.57
N ASP A 117 -13.69 8.36 8.50
CA ASP A 117 -13.15 8.42 7.14
C ASP A 117 -12.26 9.66 6.99
N VAL A 118 -12.62 10.79 7.59
CA VAL A 118 -11.79 12.00 7.71
C VAL A 118 -10.52 11.69 8.50
N ALA A 119 -10.63 11.12 9.69
CA ALA A 119 -9.49 10.77 10.52
C ALA A 119 -8.47 9.85 9.78
N ILE A 120 -8.95 8.86 9.02
CA ILE A 120 -8.10 7.97 8.22
C ILE A 120 -7.36 8.73 7.10
N LEU A 121 -8.04 9.60 6.38
CA LEU A 121 -7.43 10.36 5.28
C LEU A 121 -6.43 11.40 5.80
N THR A 122 -6.79 12.12 6.86
CA THR A 122 -5.91 13.10 7.50
C THR A 122 -4.66 12.41 8.06
N LEU A 123 -4.81 11.24 8.70
CA LEU A 123 -3.67 10.47 9.19
C LEU A 123 -2.73 10.01 8.06
N PHE A 124 -3.25 9.54 6.92
CA PHE A 124 -2.40 9.21 5.77
C PHE A 124 -1.65 10.41 5.22
N LEU A 125 -2.33 11.55 5.11
CA LEU A 125 -1.79 12.77 4.52
C LEU A 125 -0.83 13.52 5.45
N GLY A 126 -0.99 13.36 6.77
CA GLY A 126 -0.14 14.02 7.77
C GLY A 126 1.04 13.18 8.27
N THR A 127 1.03 11.85 8.01
CA THR A 127 2.09 10.96 8.53
C THR A 127 2.70 10.03 7.49
N GLY A 128 2.03 9.85 6.37
CA GLY A 128 2.49 8.94 5.33
C GLY A 128 2.60 7.47 5.75
N ILE A 129 1.91 7.01 6.79
CA ILE A 129 1.97 5.62 7.25
C ILE A 129 1.52 4.62 6.19
N ARG A 130 1.89 3.35 6.35
CA ARG A 130 1.43 2.28 5.46
C ARG A 130 0.02 1.83 5.84
N ILE A 131 -0.74 1.35 4.86
CA ILE A 131 -2.09 0.83 5.11
C ILE A 131 -2.11 -0.29 6.15
N SER A 132 -1.08 -1.15 6.17
CA SER A 132 -0.95 -2.21 7.17
C SER A 132 -0.69 -1.67 8.58
N GLU A 133 0.04 -0.57 8.70
CA GLU A 133 0.28 0.14 9.95
C GLU A 133 -1.02 0.76 10.44
N LEU A 134 -1.75 1.47 9.58
CA LEU A 134 -3.05 2.10 9.92
C LEU A 134 -4.07 1.08 10.45
N VAL A 135 -4.28 -0.04 9.76
CA VAL A 135 -5.28 -1.02 10.20
C VAL A 135 -4.82 -1.78 11.46
N GLY A 136 -3.53 -1.75 11.77
CA GLY A 136 -2.95 -2.34 12.97
C GLY A 136 -3.08 -1.49 14.22
N ILE A 137 -3.37 -0.19 14.12
CA ILE A 137 -3.44 0.72 15.28
C ILE A 137 -4.47 0.23 16.30
N ASP A 138 -4.02 0.11 17.55
CA ASP A 138 -4.88 -0.14 18.71
C ASP A 138 -5.20 1.18 19.43
N CYS A 139 -6.23 1.19 20.28
CA CYS A 139 -6.58 2.38 21.05
C CYS A 139 -5.45 2.82 22.01
N SER A 140 -4.65 1.87 22.49
CA SER A 140 -3.48 2.13 23.35
C SER A 140 -2.28 2.69 22.60
N ASP A 141 -2.28 2.66 21.27
CA ASP A 141 -1.16 3.16 20.48
C ASP A 141 -1.22 4.67 20.26
N VAL A 142 -2.35 5.34 20.56
CA VAL A 142 -2.54 6.77 20.34
C VAL A 142 -2.43 7.51 21.66
N ASP A 143 -1.48 8.43 21.75
CA ASP A 143 -1.26 9.31 22.90
C ASP A 143 -1.65 10.74 22.55
N PHE A 144 -2.88 11.10 22.91
CA PHE A 144 -3.42 12.43 22.69
C PHE A 144 -2.76 13.50 23.58
N SER A 145 -2.15 13.11 24.70
CA SER A 145 -1.51 14.05 25.64
C SER A 145 -0.20 14.58 25.07
N ASN A 146 0.51 13.76 24.25
CA ASN A 146 1.78 14.09 23.66
C ASN A 146 1.70 14.27 22.14
N ASN A 147 0.50 14.29 21.56
CA ASN A 147 0.27 14.34 20.13
C ASN A 147 1.18 13.34 19.36
N ALA A 148 1.14 12.07 19.77
CA ALA A 148 1.97 11.02 19.23
C ALA A 148 1.21 9.69 19.10
N PHE A 149 1.70 8.80 18.25
CA PHE A 149 1.18 7.44 18.18
C PHE A 149 2.29 6.46 17.83
N SER A 150 2.13 5.22 18.26
CA SER A 150 3.07 4.15 17.96
C SER A 150 2.62 3.30 16.78
N VAL A 151 3.56 2.88 15.96
CA VAL A 151 3.32 1.96 14.83
C VAL A 151 4.33 0.82 14.83
N VAL A 152 3.88 -0.37 14.43
CA VAL A 152 4.77 -1.50 14.19
C VAL A 152 5.17 -1.49 12.72
N ARG A 153 6.43 -1.17 12.45
CA ARG A 153 7.02 -1.15 11.10
C ARG A 153 7.25 -2.56 10.56
N LYS A 154 7.47 -2.66 9.25
CA LYS A 154 7.85 -3.91 8.61
C LYS A 154 9.12 -4.49 9.24
N GLY A 155 9.00 -5.67 9.86
CA GLY A 155 10.09 -6.34 10.60
C GLY A 155 9.93 -6.30 12.12
N GLY A 156 8.78 -5.78 12.62
CA GLY A 156 8.42 -5.83 14.05
C GLY A 156 8.95 -4.67 14.88
N ASN A 157 9.72 -3.75 14.32
CA ASN A 157 10.22 -2.59 15.05
C ASN A 157 9.06 -1.62 15.35
N GLN A 158 8.93 -1.25 16.61
CA GLN A 158 7.99 -0.22 17.06
C GLN A 158 8.64 1.16 16.91
N GLU A 159 7.88 2.13 16.45
CA GLU A 159 8.32 3.50 16.21
C GLU A 159 7.22 4.46 16.65
N ILE A 160 7.61 5.56 17.29
CA ILE A 160 6.70 6.62 17.73
C ILE A 160 6.76 7.74 16.69
N LEU A 161 5.59 8.13 16.19
CA LEU A 161 5.43 9.22 15.24
C LEU A 161 4.68 10.37 15.89
N ALA A 162 5.16 11.58 15.68
CA ALA A 162 4.46 12.80 16.10
C ALA A 162 3.24 13.05 15.19
N LEU A 163 2.19 13.61 15.77
CA LEU A 163 1.00 14.08 15.09
C LEU A 163 1.03 15.61 15.02
N SER A 164 0.69 16.18 13.86
CA SER A 164 0.33 17.61 13.82
C SER A 164 -1.01 17.81 14.55
N ASP A 165 -1.26 19.04 14.97
CA ASP A 165 -2.50 19.39 15.68
C ASP A 165 -3.73 19.00 14.85
N GLU A 166 -3.72 19.24 13.55
CA GLU A 166 -4.80 18.86 12.64
C GLU A 166 -5.08 17.33 12.63
N VAL A 167 -4.02 16.52 12.62
CA VAL A 167 -4.14 15.05 12.67
C VAL A 167 -4.64 14.61 14.05
N ALA A 168 -4.12 15.20 15.12
CA ALA A 168 -4.53 14.90 16.49
C ALA A 168 -6.01 15.21 16.72
N GLU A 169 -6.49 16.37 16.25
CA GLU A 169 -7.90 16.76 16.32
C GLU A 169 -8.81 15.79 15.56
N ALA A 170 -8.44 15.41 14.34
CA ALA A 170 -9.21 14.47 13.54
C ALA A 170 -9.28 13.09 14.20
N LEU A 171 -8.19 12.62 14.80
CA LEU A 171 -8.16 11.36 15.54
C LEU A 171 -8.95 11.44 16.84
N ALA A 172 -8.87 12.57 17.60
CA ALA A 172 -9.61 12.78 18.82
C ALA A 172 -11.13 12.78 18.56
N SER A 173 -11.58 13.51 17.54
CA SER A 173 -12.99 13.53 17.13
C SER A 173 -13.51 12.13 16.80
N TYR A 174 -12.70 11.31 16.13
CA TYR A 174 -13.07 9.92 15.88
C TYR A 174 -13.00 9.07 17.15
N ALA A 175 -12.04 9.29 18.03
CA ALA A 175 -11.91 8.55 19.30
C ALA A 175 -13.16 8.71 20.19
N GLU A 176 -13.75 9.90 20.24
CA GLU A 176 -15.02 10.17 20.93
C GLU A 176 -16.16 9.34 20.35
N GLU A 177 -16.33 9.34 19.01
CA GLU A 177 -17.32 8.52 18.33
C GLU A 177 -17.06 7.02 18.56
N ARG A 178 -15.77 6.61 18.50
CA ARG A 178 -15.34 5.24 18.73
C ARG A 178 -15.67 4.73 20.12
N ALA A 179 -15.58 5.59 21.14
CA ALA A 179 -15.88 5.25 22.53
C ALA A 179 -17.38 4.90 22.74
N LEU A 180 -18.27 5.41 21.90
CA LEU A 180 -19.69 5.11 21.92
C LEU A 180 -20.06 3.80 21.23
N ARG A 181 -19.10 3.14 20.55
CA ARG A 181 -19.34 1.89 19.83
C ARG A 181 -18.93 0.68 20.65
N THR A 182 -19.72 -0.39 20.59
CA THR A 182 -19.35 -1.69 21.17
C THR A 182 -18.68 -2.54 20.10
N PRO A 183 -17.36 -2.79 20.16
CA PRO A 183 -16.67 -3.67 19.22
C PRO A 183 -17.19 -5.10 19.32
N LEU A 184 -17.11 -5.84 18.22
CA LEU A 184 -17.29 -7.29 18.26
C LEU A 184 -16.13 -7.96 19.01
N GLU A 185 -16.42 -9.13 19.58
CA GLU A 185 -15.46 -9.97 20.28
C GLU A 185 -14.17 -10.18 19.44
N GLY A 186 -13.01 -9.96 20.07
CA GLY A 186 -11.71 -10.02 19.43
C GLY A 186 -11.30 -8.75 18.66
N HIS A 187 -12.12 -7.70 18.67
CA HIS A 187 -11.84 -6.43 18.01
C HIS A 187 -11.80 -5.23 18.96
N GLU A 188 -11.81 -5.46 20.27
CA GLU A 188 -11.94 -4.44 21.32
C GLU A 188 -10.81 -3.41 21.27
N LYS A 189 -9.60 -3.87 20.98
CA LYS A 189 -8.40 -3.02 20.94
C LYS A 189 -8.36 -2.13 19.71
N ALA A 190 -9.02 -2.53 18.61
CA ALA A 190 -8.90 -1.83 17.33
C ALA A 190 -9.29 -0.36 17.43
N PHE A 191 -8.42 0.55 17.01
CA PHE A 191 -8.75 1.96 16.94
C PHE A 191 -9.80 2.22 15.84
N PHE A 192 -9.53 1.80 14.61
CA PHE A 192 -10.49 1.98 13.50
C PHE A 192 -11.44 0.81 13.34
N LEU A 193 -12.74 1.07 13.47
CA LEU A 193 -13.82 0.09 13.32
C LEU A 193 -14.59 0.25 12.01
N SER A 194 -14.97 -0.88 11.43
CA SER A 194 -15.93 -0.93 10.33
C SER A 194 -17.36 -0.65 10.84
N MET A 195 -18.32 -0.52 9.91
CA MET A 195 -19.76 -0.43 10.25
C MET A 195 -20.29 -1.66 11.01
N GLN A 196 -19.57 -2.78 10.92
CA GLN A 196 -19.89 -4.02 11.64
C GLN A 196 -19.15 -4.13 12.99
N ASN A 197 -18.57 -3.02 13.48
CA ASN A 197 -17.80 -2.98 14.72
C ASN A 197 -16.60 -3.96 14.77
N ARG A 198 -16.03 -4.28 13.64
CA ARG A 198 -14.80 -5.07 13.49
C ARG A 198 -13.64 -4.15 13.14
N ARG A 199 -12.42 -4.54 13.49
CA ARG A 199 -11.19 -3.88 12.99
C ARG A 199 -11.28 -3.71 11.47
N MET A 200 -10.95 -2.53 10.98
CA MET A 200 -10.93 -2.29 9.55
C MET A 200 -9.88 -3.14 8.85
N THR A 201 -10.23 -3.64 7.67
CA THR A 201 -9.28 -4.35 6.80
C THR A 201 -8.62 -3.40 5.82
N ALA A 202 -7.42 -3.75 5.33
CA ALA A 202 -6.76 -2.99 4.29
C ALA A 202 -7.67 -2.76 3.07
N ARG A 203 -8.47 -3.77 2.69
CA ARG A 203 -9.42 -3.66 1.58
C ARG A 203 -10.53 -2.65 1.83
N ALA A 204 -11.02 -2.56 3.05
CA ALA A 204 -12.03 -1.55 3.41
C ALA A 204 -11.44 -0.13 3.31
N VAL A 205 -10.20 0.06 3.77
CA VAL A 205 -9.48 1.34 3.66
C VAL A 205 -9.17 1.70 2.19
N GLU A 206 -8.76 0.73 1.35
CA GLU A 206 -8.59 0.97 -0.08
C GLU A 206 -9.89 1.45 -0.75
N ASN A 207 -11.02 0.82 -0.41
CA ASN A 207 -12.32 1.20 -0.93
C ASN A 207 -12.76 2.59 -0.45
N LEU A 208 -12.46 2.95 0.80
CA LEU A 208 -12.68 4.28 1.38
C LEU A 208 -11.90 5.34 0.59
N VAL A 209 -10.58 5.18 0.45
CA VAL A 209 -9.73 6.10 -0.31
C VAL A 209 -10.24 6.25 -1.75
N LYS A 210 -10.58 5.13 -2.40
CA LYS A 210 -11.13 5.15 -3.76
C LYS A 210 -12.47 5.87 -3.86
N LYS A 211 -13.35 5.74 -2.82
CA LYS A 211 -14.66 6.42 -2.77
C LYS A 211 -14.48 7.93 -2.88
N TYR A 212 -13.68 8.50 -1.99
CA TYR A 212 -13.48 9.95 -1.92
C TYR A 212 -12.61 10.48 -3.05
N ALA A 213 -11.56 9.76 -3.43
CA ALA A 213 -10.70 10.15 -4.55
C ALA A 213 -11.45 10.24 -5.88
N ARG A 214 -12.43 9.35 -6.13
CA ARG A 214 -13.27 9.43 -7.33
C ARG A 214 -14.18 10.65 -7.35
N ALA A 215 -14.61 11.09 -6.18
CA ALA A 215 -15.43 12.30 -6.06
C ALA A 215 -14.60 13.59 -6.19
N ALA A 216 -13.39 13.59 -5.63
CA ALA A 216 -12.51 14.76 -5.60
C ALA A 216 -11.64 14.92 -6.86
N VAL A 217 -11.03 13.84 -7.33
CA VAL A 217 -10.01 13.84 -8.42
C VAL A 217 -10.25 12.68 -9.39
N PRO A 218 -11.34 12.68 -10.15
CA PRO A 218 -11.78 11.53 -10.95
C PRO A 218 -10.77 11.06 -11.99
N LEU A 219 -9.89 11.94 -12.45
CA LEU A 219 -8.87 11.63 -13.46
C LEU A 219 -7.62 10.95 -12.86
N LYS A 220 -7.45 10.98 -11.53
CA LYS A 220 -6.32 10.38 -10.86
C LYS A 220 -6.72 9.10 -10.13
N LYS A 221 -5.97 8.01 -10.35
CA LYS A 221 -6.16 6.76 -9.60
C LYS A 221 -5.38 6.85 -8.27
N ILE A 222 -6.03 7.39 -7.26
CA ILE A 222 -5.46 7.51 -5.91
C ILE A 222 -5.69 6.23 -5.10
N THR A 223 -4.66 5.84 -4.36
CA THR A 223 -4.64 4.67 -3.46
C THR A 223 -3.94 5.08 -2.16
N PRO A 224 -4.02 4.32 -1.06
CA PRO A 224 -3.26 4.61 0.17
C PRO A 224 -1.77 4.80 -0.08
N HIS A 225 -1.18 4.01 -0.98
CA HIS A 225 0.23 4.20 -1.36
C HIS A 225 0.49 5.54 -2.06
N LYS A 226 -0.49 6.05 -2.82
CA LYS A 226 -0.37 7.37 -3.46
C LYS A 226 -0.53 8.52 -2.45
N LEU A 227 -1.37 8.36 -1.43
CA LEU A 227 -1.44 9.32 -0.31
C LEU A 227 -0.10 9.39 0.43
N ARG A 228 0.51 8.24 0.72
CA ARG A 228 1.85 8.19 1.29
C ARG A 228 2.91 8.84 0.39
N SER A 229 2.87 8.61 -0.93
CA SER A 229 3.76 9.28 -1.89
C SER A 229 3.53 10.79 -1.92
N THR A 230 2.28 11.23 -1.78
CA THR A 230 1.92 12.66 -1.67
C THR A 230 2.58 13.28 -0.43
N TYR A 231 2.39 12.66 0.75
CA TYR A 231 3.04 13.13 1.98
C TYR A 231 4.55 13.23 1.85
N GLY A 232 5.21 12.17 1.36
CA GLY A 232 6.66 12.18 1.21
C GLY A 232 7.16 13.23 0.21
N THR A 233 6.37 13.53 -0.85
CA THR A 233 6.72 14.62 -1.78
C THR A 233 6.63 15.98 -1.10
N LEU A 234 5.55 16.24 -0.35
CA LEU A 234 5.39 17.49 0.38
C LEU A 234 6.49 17.68 1.41
N LEU A 235 6.78 16.64 2.18
CA LEU A 235 7.87 16.65 3.16
C LEU A 235 9.23 16.95 2.50
N TYR A 236 9.50 16.37 1.32
CA TYR A 236 10.72 16.66 0.57
C TYR A 236 10.74 18.10 0.05
N GLN A 237 9.63 18.62 -0.44
CA GLN A 237 9.53 20.01 -0.91
C GLN A 237 9.77 21.03 0.20
N GLU A 238 9.35 20.73 1.42
CA GLU A 238 9.53 21.60 2.59
C GLU A 238 10.95 21.50 3.18
N SER A 239 11.47 20.26 3.31
CA SER A 239 12.74 20.01 4.00
C SER A 239 13.97 20.05 3.09
N ASN A 240 13.81 19.79 1.79
CA ASN A 240 14.88 19.49 0.84
C ASN A 240 15.82 18.35 1.29
N ASP A 241 15.38 17.52 2.25
CA ASP A 241 16.17 16.43 2.83
C ASP A 241 15.57 15.07 2.51
N ILE A 242 16.20 14.36 1.58
CA ILE A 242 15.77 13.01 1.16
C ILE A 242 16.01 11.96 2.25
N TYR A 243 16.98 12.19 3.16
CA TYR A 243 17.26 11.28 4.27
C TYR A 243 16.17 11.37 5.33
N LEU A 244 15.74 12.61 5.65
CA LEU A 244 14.59 12.87 6.53
C LEU A 244 13.34 12.17 5.98
N VAL A 245 13.05 12.33 4.69
CA VAL A 245 11.89 11.64 4.05
C VAL A 245 12.02 10.13 4.14
N ALA A 246 13.21 9.58 3.92
CA ALA A 246 13.43 8.14 4.02
C ALA A 246 13.21 7.62 5.45
N ASP A 247 13.68 8.34 6.44
CA ASP A 247 13.56 8.02 7.86
C ASP A 247 12.09 8.07 8.30
N VAL A 248 11.42 9.19 8.12
CA VAL A 248 9.99 9.36 8.47
C VAL A 248 9.10 8.32 7.79
N LEU A 249 9.37 8.00 6.52
CA LEU A 249 8.65 6.94 5.82
C LEU A 249 9.10 5.53 6.23
N GLY A 250 10.16 5.35 7.02
CA GLY A 250 10.71 4.04 7.39
C GLY A 250 11.15 3.24 6.16
N HIS A 251 11.91 3.85 5.25
CA HIS A 251 12.56 3.19 4.13
C HIS A 251 13.95 2.73 4.54
N LYS A 252 14.21 1.42 4.50
CA LYS A 252 15.55 0.85 4.81
C LYS A 252 16.64 1.26 3.81
N ASP A 253 16.26 1.67 2.60
CA ASP A 253 17.16 2.07 1.53
C ASP A 253 16.69 3.40 0.94
N VAL A 254 17.54 4.42 1.08
CA VAL A 254 17.32 5.77 0.55
C VAL A 254 17.13 5.79 -0.97
N ASN A 255 17.72 4.83 -1.70
CA ASN A 255 17.49 4.69 -3.14
C ASN A 255 16.03 4.40 -3.48
N THR A 256 15.28 3.77 -2.57
CA THR A 256 13.82 3.62 -2.72
C THR A 256 13.13 4.97 -2.69
N THR A 257 13.58 5.87 -1.81
CA THR A 257 13.05 7.24 -1.70
C THR A 257 13.43 8.06 -2.93
N ARG A 258 14.69 8.07 -3.35
CA ARG A 258 15.18 8.80 -4.54
C ARG A 258 14.41 8.51 -5.84
N LYS A 259 13.85 7.31 -5.98
CA LYS A 259 13.05 6.94 -7.16
C LYS A 259 11.62 7.48 -7.11
N HIS A 260 11.20 8.03 -5.99
CA HIS A 260 9.82 8.45 -5.75
C HIS A 260 9.68 9.94 -5.46
N TYR A 261 10.77 10.62 -5.18
CA TYR A 261 10.85 12.05 -4.82
C TYR A 261 12.08 12.68 -5.50
#